data_aa2a9044f4613d811b14375fa2f296fc
#
_entry.id   aa2a9044f4613d811b14375fa2f296fc
#
_cell.length_a   1.000
_cell.length_b   1.000
_cell.length_c   1.000
_cell.angle_alpha   90.00
_cell.angle_beta   90.00
_cell.angle_gamma   90.00
#
_symmetry.space_group_name_H-M   'P 1'
#
loop_
_entity.id
_entity.type
_entity.pdbx_description
1 polymer ?
#
loop_
_entity_poly.entity_id
_entity_poly.type
_entity_poly.pdbx_seq_one_letter_code
_entity_poly.pdbx_strand_id
1 'polypeptide(L)'
;MSQYFVKGRWNIAMDQNNGYRGLQHKTKYNEKLQSIPRVYFCCHREDFSLFFNCISDEILTIQNNISIYYLEPNEEIVECEEYFFDLRQMQLFVVPITKRFLIEKCHARVVELKYAIEQHIPILPIIQEKGLDDLFDAVCGNMQFLNRYSNHIATISYTDRLHNFLDEVLLNEELIQRIRNTFDAYVFLSYRQKDRVYAREIMNLIHNNELYRDIAIWYDEFLTPGEDFNEEIKSSIIKSDIFAMVVTPNLINESNYIMNIEYPLAKNLKKPLLDIEVVETNLELLKIYYPGLDRTIL
;
A
#
# COMPACT_ATOMS: atom_id res chain seq x y z
N MET A 1 25.58 11.74 17.31
CA MET A 1 25.33 10.34 16.94
C MET A 1 25.96 10.12 15.58
N SER A 2 26.92 9.22 15.49
CA SER A 2 27.71 8.98 14.27
C SER A 2 26.85 8.14 13.31
N GLN A 3 26.49 8.71 12.16
CA GLN A 3 25.85 7.96 11.07
C GLN A 3 26.95 7.12 10.41
N TYR A 4 26.82 5.82 10.44
CA TYR A 4 27.74 4.91 9.76
C TYR A 4 27.21 4.66 8.35
N PHE A 5 27.92 5.18 7.33
CA PHE A 5 27.78 4.73 5.97
C PHE A 5 28.69 3.52 5.76
N VAL A 6 28.10 2.39 5.44
CA VAL A 6 28.87 1.17 5.13
C VAL A 6 28.68 0.83 3.66
N LYS A 7 29.78 0.72 2.92
CA LYS A 7 29.78 0.19 1.54
C LYS A 7 29.62 -1.34 1.60
N GLY A 8 28.42 -1.82 1.29
CA GLY A 8 28.18 -3.26 1.15
C GLY A 8 28.79 -3.78 -0.14
N ARG A 9 29.85 -4.58 -0.06
CA ARG A 9 30.36 -5.37 -1.19
C ARG A 9 29.83 -6.79 -1.06
N TRP A 10 28.98 -7.19 -2.01
CA TRP A 10 28.67 -8.60 -2.19
C TRP A 10 29.84 -9.24 -2.94
N ASN A 11 30.56 -10.17 -2.28
CA ASN A 11 31.59 -10.99 -2.92
C ASN A 11 30.92 -12.08 -3.75
N ILE A 12 30.44 -11.74 -4.93
CA ILE A 12 30.23 -12.69 -6.01
C ILE A 12 31.39 -12.45 -7.00
N ALA A 13 32.04 -13.54 -7.45
CA ALA A 13 33.16 -13.46 -8.37
C ALA A 13 32.79 -12.57 -9.57
N MET A 14 33.38 -11.40 -9.63
CA MET A 14 33.09 -10.38 -10.64
C MET A 14 33.75 -10.77 -11.96
N ASP A 15 32.96 -10.77 -12.99
CA ASP A 15 33.46 -10.53 -14.33
C ASP A 15 33.84 -9.04 -14.43
N GLN A 16 35.11 -8.74 -14.62
CA GLN A 16 35.74 -7.42 -14.35
C GLN A 16 35.37 -6.30 -15.34
N ASN A 17 34.31 -6.44 -16.17
CA ASN A 17 34.06 -5.53 -17.29
C ASN A 17 32.77 -4.70 -17.24
N ASN A 18 31.90 -4.85 -16.25
CA ASN A 18 30.57 -4.23 -16.33
C ASN A 18 30.42 -2.82 -15.70
N GLY A 19 31.40 -2.30 -14.98
CA GLY A 19 31.32 -0.95 -14.39
C GLY A 19 30.30 -0.77 -13.25
N TYR A 20 29.40 -1.73 -13.02
CA TYR A 20 28.44 -1.71 -11.92
C TYR A 20 29.10 -1.94 -10.57
N ARG A 21 28.88 -1.03 -9.63
CA ARG A 21 29.53 -1.05 -8.31
C ARG A 21 28.64 -1.58 -7.17
N GLY A 22 27.41 -1.97 -7.48
CA GLY A 22 26.40 -2.36 -6.51
C GLY A 22 25.64 -1.18 -5.90
N LEU A 23 24.51 -1.45 -5.27
CA LEU A 23 23.71 -0.45 -4.58
C LEU A 23 24.38 -0.02 -3.28
N GLN A 24 24.31 1.28 -2.95
CA GLN A 24 24.64 1.81 -1.65
C GLN A 24 23.49 1.55 -0.68
N HIS A 25 23.76 1.57 0.64
CA HIS A 25 22.67 1.44 1.60
C HIS A 25 22.87 2.27 2.87
N LYS A 26 21.75 2.58 3.54
CA LYS A 26 21.68 3.26 4.82
C LYS A 26 20.91 2.39 5.82
N THR A 27 21.46 2.18 7.00
CA THR A 27 20.83 1.41 8.09
C THR A 27 21.15 2.02 9.45
N LYS A 28 20.28 1.81 10.44
CA LYS A 28 20.53 2.20 11.84
C LYS A 28 21.22 1.11 12.67
N TYR A 29 21.23 -0.13 12.19
CA TYR A 29 21.79 -1.28 12.92
C TYR A 29 23.08 -1.82 12.33
N ASN A 30 23.90 -2.44 13.18
CA ASN A 30 25.12 -3.15 12.77
C ASN A 30 24.78 -4.46 12.04
N GLU A 31 25.44 -4.73 10.94
CA GLU A 31 25.22 -5.71 9.87
C GLU A 31 25.21 -7.22 10.25
N LYS A 32 25.04 -7.60 11.48
CA LYS A 32 25.16 -9.02 11.89
C LYS A 32 23.88 -9.86 11.75
N LEU A 33 22.75 -9.27 11.30
CA LEU A 33 21.50 -10.00 11.13
C LEU A 33 21.26 -10.31 9.65
N GLN A 34 21.33 -11.59 9.29
CA GLN A 34 21.22 -12.12 7.91
C GLN A 34 19.85 -11.97 7.24
N SER A 35 18.85 -11.39 7.90
CA SER A 35 17.48 -11.26 7.35
C SER A 35 16.84 -9.89 7.63
N ILE A 36 17.56 -8.81 7.35
CA ILE A 36 17.02 -7.46 7.47
C ILE A 36 16.22 -7.15 6.21
N PRO A 37 14.95 -6.70 6.29
CA PRO A 37 14.17 -6.28 5.13
C PRO A 37 14.89 -5.19 4.34
N ARG A 38 14.80 -5.28 3.00
CA ARG A 38 15.50 -4.40 2.06
C ARG A 38 14.51 -3.50 1.35
N VAL A 39 14.72 -2.20 1.49
CA VAL A 39 13.90 -1.16 0.86
C VAL A 39 14.73 -0.43 -0.18
N TYR A 40 14.22 -0.26 -1.39
CA TYR A 40 14.89 0.51 -2.44
C TYR A 40 14.33 1.92 -2.52
N PHE A 41 15.19 2.93 -2.53
CA PHE A 41 14.84 4.33 -2.69
C PHE A 41 14.98 4.72 -4.17
N CYS A 42 13.85 4.75 -4.88
CA CYS A 42 13.77 5.02 -6.30
C CYS A 42 13.34 6.47 -6.53
N CYS A 43 14.24 7.35 -6.98
CA CYS A 43 13.89 8.76 -7.18
C CYS A 43 14.62 9.38 -8.38
N HIS A 44 14.11 10.55 -8.83
CA HIS A 44 14.82 11.35 -9.80
C HIS A 44 16.17 11.80 -9.24
N ARG A 45 17.25 11.71 -10.02
CA ARG A 45 18.63 12.00 -9.58
C ARG A 45 18.77 13.36 -8.90
N GLU A 46 18.19 14.39 -9.50
CA GLU A 46 18.27 15.76 -8.98
C GLU A 46 17.46 15.95 -7.69
N ASP A 47 16.52 15.07 -7.41
CA ASP A 47 15.68 15.12 -6.20
C ASP A 47 16.29 14.31 -5.04
N PHE A 48 17.31 13.50 -5.30
CA PHE A 48 17.90 12.61 -4.30
C PHE A 48 18.39 13.37 -3.07
N SER A 49 19.20 14.41 -3.26
CA SER A 49 19.75 15.20 -2.15
C SER A 49 18.68 15.94 -1.33
N LEU A 50 17.53 16.23 -1.94
CA LEU A 50 16.42 16.93 -1.30
C LEU A 50 15.61 16.00 -0.39
N PHE A 51 15.37 14.76 -0.82
CA PHE A 51 14.39 13.89 -0.19
C PHE A 51 14.98 12.65 0.49
N PHE A 52 16.14 12.16 0.07
CA PHE A 52 16.68 10.91 0.59
C PHE A 52 16.84 10.90 2.11
N ASN A 53 17.53 11.90 2.68
CA ASN A 53 17.77 11.90 4.11
C ASN A 53 16.47 12.05 4.91
N CYS A 54 15.59 12.95 4.50
CA CYS A 54 14.32 13.19 5.20
C CYS A 54 13.46 11.94 5.23
N ILE A 55 13.22 11.32 4.08
CA ILE A 55 12.34 10.15 3.97
C ILE A 55 12.99 8.91 4.59
N SER A 56 14.30 8.69 4.35
CA SER A 56 14.99 7.55 4.92
C SER A 56 15.07 7.63 6.45
N ASP A 57 15.29 8.81 7.04
CA ASP A 57 15.31 8.97 8.49
C ASP A 57 13.91 8.77 9.10
N GLU A 58 12.86 9.22 8.41
CA GLU A 58 11.48 8.98 8.81
C GLU A 58 11.16 7.48 8.83
N ILE A 59 11.43 6.78 7.75
CA ILE A 59 11.22 5.33 7.64
C ILE A 59 12.03 4.57 8.69
N LEU A 60 13.33 4.88 8.84
CA LEU A 60 14.19 4.24 9.84
C LEU A 60 13.84 4.61 11.30
N THR A 61 13.03 5.64 11.51
CA THR A 61 12.52 5.98 12.84
C THR A 61 11.33 5.11 13.20
N ILE A 62 10.50 4.79 12.22
CA ILE A 62 9.35 3.89 12.36
C ILE A 62 9.83 2.44 12.42
N GLN A 63 10.61 2.01 11.42
CA GLN A 63 11.13 0.66 11.28
C GLN A 63 12.66 0.69 11.31
N ASN A 64 13.24 0.40 12.45
CA ASN A 64 14.68 0.54 12.68
C ASN A 64 15.50 -0.69 12.25
N ASN A 65 14.85 -1.81 11.94
CA ASN A 65 15.45 -3.08 11.55
C ASN A 65 15.50 -3.33 10.04
N ILE A 66 15.49 -2.27 9.24
CA ILE A 66 15.55 -2.34 7.78
C ILE A 66 16.81 -1.67 7.23
N SER A 67 17.15 -1.99 5.97
CA SER A 67 18.19 -1.31 5.21
C SER A 67 17.60 -0.65 3.97
N ILE A 68 17.91 0.63 3.76
CA ILE A 68 17.45 1.40 2.60
C ILE A 68 18.57 1.46 1.57
N TYR A 69 18.34 0.83 0.44
CA TYR A 69 19.25 0.76 -0.70
C TYR A 69 18.95 1.87 -1.71
N TYR A 70 19.96 2.34 -2.40
CA TYR A 70 19.83 3.36 -3.43
C TYR A 70 20.98 3.29 -4.44
N LEU A 71 20.73 3.83 -5.63
CA LEU A 71 21.75 4.07 -6.62
C LEU A 71 22.40 5.43 -6.35
N GLU A 72 23.73 5.49 -6.35
CA GLU A 72 24.45 6.77 -6.13
C GLU A 72 24.13 7.76 -7.28
N PRO A 73 23.65 8.98 -6.99
CA PRO A 73 23.18 9.91 -8.05
C PRO A 73 24.24 10.30 -9.09
N ASN A 74 25.51 10.27 -8.68
CA ASN A 74 26.64 10.66 -9.52
C ASN A 74 27.29 9.50 -10.26
N GLU A 75 26.84 8.28 -10.05
CA GLU A 75 27.37 7.11 -10.77
C GLU A 75 26.71 6.97 -12.14
N GLU A 76 27.48 6.47 -13.12
CA GLU A 76 26.95 6.09 -14.39
C GLU A 76 26.05 4.86 -14.23
N ILE A 77 24.85 4.93 -14.78
CA ILE A 77 23.89 3.82 -14.67
C ILE A 77 24.28 2.76 -15.67
N VAL A 78 24.61 1.58 -15.17
CA VAL A 78 24.86 0.40 -15.98
C VAL A 78 23.73 -0.59 -15.76
N GLU A 79 22.86 -0.72 -16.77
CA GLU A 79 21.80 -1.73 -16.79
C GLU A 79 22.41 -3.10 -17.15
N CYS A 80 22.71 -3.90 -16.14
CA CYS A 80 23.27 -5.25 -16.28
C CYS A 80 22.47 -6.26 -15.43
N GLU A 81 22.75 -7.55 -15.60
CA GLU A 81 22.05 -8.61 -14.87
C GLU A 81 22.22 -8.46 -13.35
N GLU A 82 23.39 -8.07 -12.89
CA GLU A 82 23.70 -7.86 -11.47
C GLU A 82 22.88 -6.73 -10.88
N TYR A 83 22.66 -5.64 -11.64
CA TYR A 83 21.81 -4.54 -11.21
C TYR A 83 20.35 -4.98 -11.00
N PHE A 84 19.79 -5.69 -11.96
CA PHE A 84 18.43 -6.22 -11.84
C PHE A 84 18.32 -7.33 -10.78
N PHE A 85 19.39 -8.11 -10.58
CA PHE A 85 19.44 -9.05 -9.48
C PHE A 85 19.37 -8.35 -8.13
N ASP A 86 20.11 -7.24 -7.94
CA ASP A 86 20.05 -6.45 -6.71
C ASP A 86 18.65 -5.85 -6.50
N LEU A 87 18.02 -5.29 -7.54
CA LEU A 87 16.66 -4.76 -7.46
C LEU A 87 15.63 -5.84 -7.09
N ARG A 88 15.79 -7.06 -7.60
CA ARG A 88 14.93 -8.20 -7.30
C ARG A 88 14.98 -8.63 -5.82
N GLN A 89 16.07 -8.33 -5.12
CA GLN A 89 16.21 -8.64 -3.70
C GLN A 89 15.46 -7.64 -2.79
N MET A 90 14.88 -6.59 -3.34
CA MET A 90 14.16 -5.58 -2.60
C MET A 90 12.74 -6.04 -2.28
N GLN A 91 12.27 -5.73 -1.08
CA GLN A 91 10.93 -6.08 -0.60
C GLN A 91 9.96 -4.91 -0.72
N LEU A 92 10.49 -3.70 -0.94
CA LEU A 92 9.70 -2.49 -1.08
C LEU A 92 10.49 -1.45 -1.90
N PHE A 93 9.80 -0.74 -2.79
CA PHE A 93 10.29 0.46 -3.46
C PHE A 93 9.62 1.69 -2.86
N VAL A 94 10.40 2.60 -2.31
CA VAL A 94 9.93 3.92 -1.86
C VAL A 94 10.22 4.94 -2.94
N VAL A 95 9.17 5.61 -3.41
CA VAL A 95 9.25 6.50 -4.58
C VAL A 95 8.76 7.91 -4.19
N PRO A 96 9.67 8.86 -3.92
CA PRO A 96 9.27 10.26 -3.75
C PRO A 96 8.76 10.81 -5.07
N ILE A 97 7.49 11.21 -5.07
CA ILE A 97 6.80 11.74 -6.24
C ILE A 97 6.92 13.26 -6.26
N THR A 98 7.62 13.75 -7.26
CA THR A 98 7.79 15.18 -7.56
C THR A 98 7.25 15.48 -8.96
N LYS A 99 7.01 16.75 -9.26
CA LYS A 99 6.63 17.16 -10.61
C LYS A 99 7.69 16.73 -11.64
N ARG A 100 8.97 16.84 -11.27
CA ARG A 100 10.09 16.42 -12.11
C ARG A 100 10.05 14.93 -12.39
N PHE A 101 9.86 14.09 -11.37
CA PHE A 101 9.74 12.64 -11.53
C PHE A 101 8.61 12.25 -12.50
N LEU A 102 7.47 12.96 -12.44
CA LEU A 102 6.30 12.67 -13.28
C LEU A 102 6.45 13.17 -14.72
N ILE A 103 7.11 14.30 -14.96
CA ILE A 103 7.16 14.94 -16.28
C ILE A 103 8.43 14.53 -17.06
N GLU A 104 9.58 14.53 -16.41
CA GLU A 104 10.86 14.28 -17.07
C GLU A 104 11.08 12.77 -17.29
N LYS A 105 11.73 12.43 -18.40
CA LYS A 105 12.16 11.05 -18.65
C LYS A 105 13.39 10.77 -17.78
N CYS A 106 13.22 10.01 -16.71
CA CYS A 106 14.30 9.61 -15.82
C CYS A 106 14.41 8.09 -15.69
N HIS A 107 15.59 7.60 -15.38
CA HIS A 107 15.87 6.17 -15.21
C HIS A 107 14.99 5.56 -14.12
N ALA A 108 14.85 6.24 -12.97
CA ALA A 108 14.03 5.78 -11.87
C ALA A 108 12.59 5.44 -12.28
N ARG A 109 11.96 6.26 -13.12
CA ARG A 109 10.59 5.97 -13.59
C ARG A 109 10.55 4.96 -14.74
N VAL A 110 11.44 5.10 -15.73
CA VAL A 110 11.33 4.32 -16.98
C VAL A 110 11.86 2.90 -16.82
N VAL A 111 12.84 2.70 -15.93
CA VAL A 111 13.49 1.39 -15.71
C VAL A 111 13.14 0.85 -14.34
N GLU A 112 13.46 1.54 -13.24
CA GLU A 112 13.36 0.99 -11.88
C GLU A 112 11.92 0.78 -11.44
N LEU A 113 11.08 1.84 -11.54
CA LEU A 113 9.66 1.74 -11.18
C LEU A 113 8.92 0.73 -12.07
N LYS A 114 9.20 0.75 -13.38
CA LYS A 114 8.63 -0.23 -14.31
C LYS A 114 9.04 -1.65 -13.94
N TYR A 115 10.31 -1.87 -13.60
CA TYR A 115 10.80 -3.17 -13.15
C TYR A 115 10.08 -3.64 -11.89
N ALA A 116 9.91 -2.75 -10.89
CA ALA A 116 9.19 -3.09 -9.66
C ALA A 116 7.74 -3.53 -9.95
N ILE A 117 7.03 -2.81 -10.85
CA ILE A 117 5.68 -3.17 -11.29
C ILE A 117 5.67 -4.56 -11.96
N GLU A 118 6.57 -4.80 -12.90
CA GLU A 118 6.66 -6.06 -13.64
C GLU A 118 7.03 -7.26 -12.74
N GLN A 119 7.81 -7.03 -11.68
CA GLN A 119 8.21 -8.06 -10.72
C GLN A 119 7.25 -8.17 -9.53
N HIS A 120 6.15 -7.41 -9.49
CA HIS A 120 5.20 -7.36 -8.39
C HIS A 120 5.86 -7.03 -7.03
N ILE A 121 6.89 -6.18 -7.04
CA ILE A 121 7.50 -5.68 -5.82
C ILE A 121 6.62 -4.56 -5.29
N PRO A 122 6.21 -4.56 -4.02
CA PRO A 122 5.44 -3.48 -3.41
C PRO A 122 6.08 -2.11 -3.63
N ILE A 123 5.25 -1.10 -3.93
CA ILE A 123 5.69 0.26 -4.21
C ILE A 123 4.97 1.22 -3.27
N LEU A 124 5.75 2.10 -2.63
CA LEU A 124 5.25 3.19 -1.79
C LEU A 124 5.53 4.54 -2.46
N PRO A 125 4.61 5.08 -3.27
CA PRO A 125 4.72 6.44 -3.77
C PRO A 125 4.40 7.43 -2.65
N ILE A 126 5.24 8.44 -2.48
CA ILE A 126 5.05 9.51 -1.48
C ILE A 126 5.05 10.86 -2.18
N ILE A 127 3.90 11.51 -2.27
CA ILE A 127 3.77 12.84 -2.87
C ILE A 127 4.58 13.87 -2.07
N GLN A 128 5.53 14.53 -2.72
CA GLN A 128 6.44 15.50 -2.11
C GLN A 128 6.08 16.96 -2.43
N GLU A 129 5.12 17.21 -3.31
CA GLU A 129 4.69 18.55 -3.72
C GLU A 129 3.15 18.61 -3.75
N LYS A 130 2.59 19.80 -3.44
CA LYS A 130 1.12 19.99 -3.45
C LYS A 130 0.56 19.97 -4.87
N GLY A 131 -0.63 19.41 -5.03
CA GLY A 131 -1.40 19.47 -6.27
C GLY A 131 -0.87 18.58 -7.39
N LEU A 132 -0.20 17.49 -7.04
CA LEU A 132 0.28 16.50 -8.01
C LEU A 132 -0.70 15.33 -8.20
N ASP A 133 -1.80 15.27 -7.45
CA ASP A 133 -2.70 14.12 -7.44
C ASP A 133 -3.21 13.79 -8.86
N ASP A 134 -3.77 14.76 -9.58
CA ASP A 134 -4.27 14.56 -10.95
C ASP A 134 -3.16 14.16 -11.94
N LEU A 135 -1.96 14.73 -11.79
CA LEU A 135 -0.82 14.41 -12.63
C LEU A 135 -0.28 13.02 -12.32
N PHE A 136 -0.27 12.64 -11.04
CA PHE A 136 0.11 11.29 -10.62
C PHE A 136 -0.84 10.25 -11.22
N ASP A 137 -2.15 10.45 -11.11
CA ASP A 137 -3.16 9.56 -11.68
C ASP A 137 -3.03 9.44 -13.21
N ALA A 138 -2.71 10.54 -13.89
CA ALA A 138 -2.50 10.51 -15.34
C ALA A 138 -1.24 9.72 -15.76
N VAL A 139 -0.20 9.65 -14.91
CA VAL A 139 1.09 9.01 -15.23
C VAL A 139 1.17 7.58 -14.66
N CYS A 140 0.69 7.39 -13.43
CA CYS A 140 0.82 6.13 -12.67
C CYS A 140 -0.51 5.35 -12.58
N GLY A 141 -1.60 5.88 -13.13
CA GLY A 141 -2.91 5.23 -13.11
C GLY A 141 -3.51 5.18 -11.70
N ASN A 142 -4.15 4.06 -11.38
CA ASN A 142 -4.85 3.86 -10.10
C ASN A 142 -3.92 3.44 -8.94
N MET A 143 -2.61 3.67 -9.05
CA MET A 143 -1.67 3.31 -8.00
C MET A 143 -1.91 4.14 -6.74
N GLN A 144 -1.99 3.48 -5.59
CA GLN A 144 -2.15 4.15 -4.30
C GLN A 144 -0.89 4.92 -3.89
N PHE A 145 -1.06 6.05 -3.20
CA PHE A 145 0.04 6.88 -2.75
C PHE A 145 -0.20 7.48 -1.37
N LEU A 146 0.86 7.82 -0.67
CA LEU A 146 0.82 8.66 0.53
C LEU A 146 1.00 10.13 0.15
N ASN A 147 0.07 10.99 0.57
CA ASN A 147 0.18 12.42 0.36
C ASN A 147 0.50 13.12 1.68
N ARG A 148 1.69 13.74 1.78
CA ARG A 148 2.13 14.52 2.96
C ARG A 148 1.28 15.77 3.20
N TYR A 149 0.63 16.27 2.17
CA TYR A 149 -0.07 17.56 2.18
C TYR A 149 -1.58 17.42 2.22
N SER A 150 -2.12 16.19 2.24
CA SER A 150 -3.57 16.00 2.33
C SER A 150 -4.05 16.42 3.73
N ASN A 151 -4.50 17.66 3.83
CA ASN A 151 -5.19 18.18 5.02
C ASN A 151 -6.67 17.72 5.07
N HIS A 152 -7.07 16.82 4.20
CA HIS A 152 -8.45 16.40 4.09
C HIS A 152 -8.76 15.27 5.05
N ILE A 153 -9.45 15.60 6.16
CA ILE A 153 -10.44 14.76 6.86
C ILE A 153 -10.02 13.29 7.14
N ALA A 154 -8.80 12.90 6.79
CA ALA A 154 -8.26 11.61 7.19
C ALA A 154 -8.03 11.64 8.70
N THR A 155 -8.75 10.82 9.43
CA THR A 155 -8.62 10.64 10.89
C THR A 155 -7.28 10.07 11.28
N ILE A 156 -6.56 9.48 10.31
CA ILE A 156 -5.25 8.85 10.49
C ILE A 156 -4.20 9.80 9.93
N SER A 157 -3.18 10.10 10.73
CA SER A 157 -2.08 10.98 10.32
C SER A 157 -1.27 10.33 9.18
N TYR A 158 -0.54 11.14 8.42
CA TYR A 158 0.42 10.63 7.43
C TYR A 158 1.42 9.64 8.07
N THR A 159 1.93 9.95 9.27
CA THR A 159 2.89 9.09 9.96
C THR A 159 2.28 7.74 10.35
N ASP A 160 1.04 7.73 10.82
CA ASP A 160 0.36 6.47 11.16
C ASP A 160 0.08 5.63 9.91
N ARG A 161 -0.29 6.27 8.80
CA ARG A 161 -0.47 5.58 7.51
C ARG A 161 0.84 4.98 6.99
N LEU A 162 1.93 5.72 7.10
CA LEU A 162 3.26 5.22 6.74
C LEU A 162 3.67 4.05 7.64
N HIS A 163 3.40 4.14 8.96
CA HIS A 163 3.68 3.07 9.90
C HIS A 163 2.90 1.79 9.55
N ASN A 164 1.60 1.92 9.39
CA ASN A 164 0.74 0.78 9.05
C ASN A 164 1.18 0.11 7.74
N PHE A 165 1.51 0.90 6.72
CA PHE A 165 2.01 0.38 5.45
C PHE A 165 3.34 -0.38 5.62
N LEU A 166 4.30 0.19 6.34
CA LEU A 166 5.61 -0.45 6.54
C LEU A 166 5.47 -1.75 7.35
N ASP A 167 4.60 -1.78 8.33
CA ASP A 167 4.32 -2.99 9.11
C ASP A 167 3.71 -4.08 8.24
N GLU A 168 2.76 -3.73 7.38
CA GLU A 168 2.10 -4.70 6.50
C GLU A 168 3.05 -5.29 5.45
N VAL A 169 3.81 -4.45 4.76
CA VAL A 169 4.68 -4.88 3.66
C VAL A 169 5.98 -5.55 4.13
N LEU A 170 6.53 -5.09 5.25
CA LEU A 170 7.83 -5.60 5.75
C LEU A 170 7.68 -6.70 6.80
N LEU A 171 6.48 -6.94 7.30
CA LEU A 171 6.18 -8.13 8.08
C LEU A 171 6.19 -9.36 7.16
N ASN A 172 6.86 -10.41 7.61
CA ASN A 172 6.91 -11.68 6.90
C ASN A 172 5.48 -12.20 6.67
N GLU A 173 5.18 -12.63 5.45
CA GLU A 173 3.88 -13.19 5.05
C GLU A 173 3.37 -14.29 6.01
N GLU A 174 4.30 -15.05 6.59
CA GLU A 174 4.01 -16.06 7.62
C GLU A 174 3.45 -15.45 8.92
N LEU A 175 3.91 -14.26 9.31
CA LEU A 175 3.41 -13.53 10.47
C LEU A 175 2.03 -12.92 10.20
N ILE A 176 1.82 -12.39 9.00
CA ILE A 176 0.52 -11.89 8.55
C ILE A 176 -0.51 -13.03 8.56
N GLN A 177 -0.15 -14.21 8.05
CA GLN A 177 -1.02 -15.38 8.10
C GLN A 177 -1.29 -15.85 9.54
N ARG A 178 -0.31 -15.79 10.43
CA ARG A 178 -0.52 -16.11 11.86
C ARG A 178 -1.46 -15.12 12.52
N ILE A 179 -1.34 -13.82 12.24
CA ILE A 179 -2.25 -12.78 12.74
C ILE A 179 -3.67 -13.06 12.23
N ARG A 180 -3.83 -13.31 10.92
CA ARG A 180 -5.13 -13.64 10.31
C ARG A 180 -5.76 -14.91 10.92
N ASN A 181 -4.97 -15.94 11.15
CA ASN A 181 -5.43 -17.19 11.76
C ASN A 181 -5.80 -17.04 13.25
N THR A 182 -5.50 -15.91 13.86
CA THR A 182 -5.85 -15.58 15.24
C THR A 182 -7.28 -15.00 15.35
N PHE A 183 -7.83 -14.53 14.23
CA PHE A 183 -9.19 -13.98 14.19
C PHE A 183 -10.22 -15.07 13.88
N ASP A 184 -11.38 -14.99 14.51
CA ASP A 184 -12.49 -15.94 14.31
C ASP A 184 -13.14 -15.79 12.93
N ALA A 185 -13.12 -14.60 12.34
CA ALA A 185 -13.63 -14.31 11.00
C ALA A 185 -12.94 -13.10 10.38
N TYR A 186 -12.85 -13.10 9.05
CA TYR A 186 -12.36 -11.98 8.27
C TYR A 186 -13.49 -11.36 7.46
N VAL A 187 -13.88 -10.14 7.79
CA VAL A 187 -15.00 -9.41 7.17
C VAL A 187 -14.49 -8.35 6.23
N PHE A 188 -14.94 -8.37 4.97
CA PHE A 188 -14.77 -7.25 4.05
C PHE A 188 -15.94 -6.29 4.23
N LEU A 189 -15.68 -5.08 4.73
CA LEU A 189 -16.69 -4.04 4.95
C LEU A 189 -16.70 -3.07 3.76
N SER A 190 -17.70 -3.22 2.91
CA SER A 190 -17.95 -2.39 1.73
C SER A 190 -18.83 -1.20 2.08
N TYR A 191 -18.43 0.02 1.71
CA TYR A 191 -19.20 1.25 1.95
C TYR A 191 -18.84 2.35 0.95
N ARG A 192 -19.74 3.30 0.76
CA ARG A 192 -19.44 4.50 -0.03
C ARG A 192 -18.53 5.43 0.77
N GLN A 193 -17.54 6.05 0.15
CA GLN A 193 -16.65 7.01 0.83
C GLN A 193 -17.40 8.13 1.54
N LYS A 194 -18.57 8.54 0.99
CA LYS A 194 -19.48 9.52 1.61
C LYS A 194 -20.05 9.03 2.95
N ASP A 195 -20.07 7.71 3.16
CA ASP A 195 -20.69 7.03 4.30
C ASP A 195 -19.63 6.50 5.31
N ARG A 196 -18.40 6.94 5.18
CA ARG A 196 -17.26 6.55 6.04
C ARG A 196 -17.53 6.67 7.54
N VAL A 197 -18.34 7.64 7.92
CA VAL A 197 -18.73 7.84 9.35
C VAL A 197 -19.44 6.60 9.87
N TYR A 198 -20.39 6.06 9.11
CA TYR A 198 -21.14 4.88 9.51
C TYR A 198 -20.27 3.60 9.52
N ALA A 199 -19.39 3.45 8.55
CA ALA A 199 -18.45 2.32 8.54
C ALA A 199 -17.58 2.32 9.80
N ARG A 200 -17.12 3.48 10.23
CA ARG A 200 -16.33 3.64 11.47
C ARG A 200 -17.14 3.35 12.73
N GLU A 201 -18.40 3.77 12.78
CA GLU A 201 -19.29 3.46 13.90
C GLU A 201 -19.53 1.96 14.02
N ILE A 202 -19.76 1.27 12.89
CA ILE A 202 -19.90 -0.18 12.85
C ILE A 202 -18.64 -0.89 13.37
N MET A 203 -17.46 -0.47 12.93
CA MET A 203 -16.21 -1.04 13.41
C MET A 203 -16.02 -0.84 14.92
N ASN A 204 -16.34 0.34 15.42
CA ASN A 204 -16.27 0.63 16.85
C ASN A 204 -17.24 -0.24 17.64
N LEU A 205 -18.46 -0.45 17.13
CA LEU A 205 -19.44 -1.34 17.77
C LEU A 205 -18.96 -2.78 17.84
N ILE A 206 -18.37 -3.28 16.77
CA ILE A 206 -17.82 -4.65 16.69
C ILE A 206 -16.64 -4.79 17.66
N HIS A 207 -15.65 -3.93 17.58
CA HIS A 207 -14.43 -4.03 18.38
C HIS A 207 -14.64 -3.73 19.88
N ASN A 208 -15.65 -2.95 20.24
CA ASN A 208 -15.99 -2.71 21.64
C ASN A 208 -16.82 -3.82 22.26
N ASN A 209 -17.32 -4.77 21.48
CA ASN A 209 -18.06 -5.91 21.97
C ASN A 209 -17.10 -7.08 22.24
N GLU A 210 -17.07 -7.56 23.49
CA GLU A 210 -16.18 -8.66 23.89
C GLU A 210 -16.37 -9.94 23.08
N LEU A 211 -17.57 -10.19 22.53
CA LEU A 211 -17.88 -11.35 21.71
C LEU A 211 -17.36 -11.25 20.26
N TYR A 212 -17.10 -10.03 19.78
CA TYR A 212 -16.77 -9.79 18.37
C TYR A 212 -15.42 -9.09 18.18
N ARG A 213 -14.69 -8.82 19.24
CA ARG A 213 -13.39 -8.11 19.17
C ARG A 213 -12.33 -8.86 18.37
N ASP A 214 -12.49 -10.18 18.21
CA ASP A 214 -11.56 -11.04 17.49
C ASP A 214 -11.96 -11.23 16.01
N ILE A 215 -12.85 -10.35 15.48
CA ILE A 215 -13.18 -10.26 14.06
C ILE A 215 -12.23 -9.28 13.39
N ALA A 216 -11.54 -9.74 12.35
CA ALA A 216 -10.76 -8.85 11.49
C ALA A 216 -11.69 -8.19 10.47
N ILE A 217 -11.67 -6.86 10.38
CA ILE A 217 -12.46 -6.09 9.41
C ILE A 217 -11.52 -5.40 8.45
N TRP A 218 -11.66 -5.71 7.16
CA TRP A 218 -10.99 -4.99 6.08
C TRP A 218 -11.92 -3.90 5.53
N TYR A 219 -11.37 -2.71 5.30
CA TYR A 219 -12.05 -1.59 4.65
C TYR A 219 -11.03 -0.71 3.91
N ASP A 220 -11.49 0.17 3.03
CA ASP A 220 -10.64 0.91 2.08
C ASP A 220 -9.56 1.85 2.70
N GLU A 221 -9.61 2.12 4.00
CA GLU A 221 -8.55 2.85 4.70
C GLU A 221 -7.24 2.05 4.83
N PHE A 222 -7.30 0.73 4.67
CA PHE A 222 -6.13 -0.17 4.73
C PHE A 222 -5.49 -0.45 3.36
N LEU A 223 -5.89 0.30 2.33
CA LEU A 223 -5.30 0.13 1.01
C LEU A 223 -3.79 0.45 1.02
N THR A 224 -3.03 -0.47 0.50
CA THR A 224 -1.57 -0.40 0.45
C THR A 224 -1.14 0.61 -0.62
N PRO A 225 -0.42 1.70 -0.27
CA PRO A 225 0.14 2.58 -1.28
C PRO A 225 1.07 1.84 -2.24
N GLY A 226 0.91 2.08 -3.55
CA GLY A 226 1.74 1.47 -4.59
C GLY A 226 1.14 0.25 -5.27
N GLU A 227 0.05 -0.32 -4.76
CA GLU A 227 -0.70 -1.38 -5.43
C GLU A 227 -1.85 -0.82 -6.30
N ASP A 228 -2.31 -1.62 -7.26
CA ASP A 228 -3.52 -1.29 -8.01
C ASP A 228 -4.73 -1.42 -7.08
N PHE A 229 -5.43 -0.32 -6.87
CA PHE A 229 -6.62 -0.24 -6.02
C PHE A 229 -7.64 -1.35 -6.30
N ASN A 230 -7.87 -1.65 -7.57
CA ASN A 230 -8.85 -2.65 -7.98
C ASN A 230 -8.41 -4.07 -7.62
N GLU A 231 -7.13 -4.39 -7.76
CA GLU A 231 -6.60 -5.73 -7.47
C GLU A 231 -6.53 -5.97 -5.96
N GLU A 232 -6.20 -4.97 -5.18
CA GLU A 232 -6.17 -5.08 -3.72
C GLU A 232 -7.58 -5.30 -3.15
N ILE A 233 -8.59 -4.54 -3.59
CA ILE A 233 -10.00 -4.76 -3.22
C ILE A 233 -10.44 -6.17 -3.60
N LYS A 234 -10.18 -6.60 -4.84
CA LYS A 234 -10.56 -7.96 -5.29
C LYS A 234 -9.89 -9.04 -4.44
N SER A 235 -8.58 -8.91 -4.16
CA SER A 235 -7.84 -9.83 -3.31
C SER A 235 -8.43 -9.91 -1.91
N SER A 236 -8.79 -8.77 -1.32
CA SER A 236 -9.39 -8.71 0.00
C SER A 236 -10.79 -9.34 0.05
N ILE A 237 -11.61 -9.13 -0.98
CA ILE A 237 -12.91 -9.82 -1.11
C ILE A 237 -12.71 -11.34 -1.25
N ILE A 238 -11.75 -11.77 -2.05
CA ILE A 238 -11.45 -13.20 -2.23
C ILE A 238 -11.07 -13.85 -0.89
N LYS A 239 -10.25 -13.18 -0.11
CA LYS A 239 -9.72 -13.67 1.18
C LYS A 239 -10.72 -13.56 2.34
N SER A 240 -11.76 -12.72 2.24
CA SER A 240 -12.73 -12.53 3.31
C SER A 240 -13.65 -13.75 3.47
N ASP A 241 -14.14 -13.98 4.69
CA ASP A 241 -15.15 -14.98 5.00
C ASP A 241 -16.56 -14.44 4.75
N ILE A 242 -16.76 -13.15 5.00
CA ILE A 242 -18.04 -12.44 4.90
C ILE A 242 -17.83 -11.16 4.10
N PHE A 243 -18.79 -10.84 3.22
CA PHE A 243 -18.90 -9.53 2.58
C PHE A 243 -20.02 -8.74 3.26
N ALA A 244 -19.67 -7.75 4.06
CA ALA A 244 -20.60 -6.86 4.72
C ALA A 244 -20.73 -5.55 3.95
N MET A 245 -21.93 -5.02 3.78
CA MET A 245 -22.22 -3.83 3.02
C MET A 245 -22.99 -2.80 3.86
N VAL A 246 -22.46 -1.58 3.94
CA VAL A 246 -23.14 -0.45 4.61
C VAL A 246 -24.20 0.10 3.69
N VAL A 247 -25.47 -0.06 4.07
CA VAL A 247 -26.61 0.34 3.26
C VAL A 247 -27.08 1.74 3.66
N THR A 248 -27.04 2.66 2.70
CA THR A 248 -27.49 4.06 2.80
C THR A 248 -28.14 4.48 1.50
N PRO A 249 -28.86 5.62 1.46
CA PRO A 249 -29.33 6.18 0.19
C PRO A 249 -28.22 6.46 -0.83
N ASN A 250 -26.99 6.76 -0.38
CA ASN A 250 -25.84 6.97 -1.28
C ASN A 250 -25.44 5.73 -2.06
N LEU A 251 -25.75 4.53 -1.54
CA LEU A 251 -25.42 3.27 -2.18
C LEU A 251 -26.25 3.04 -3.47
N ILE A 252 -27.49 3.53 -3.51
CA ILE A 252 -28.45 3.25 -4.59
C ILE A 252 -28.71 4.45 -5.50
N ASN A 253 -28.36 5.67 -5.10
CA ASN A 253 -28.70 6.88 -5.85
C ASN A 253 -27.85 7.09 -7.10
N GLU A 254 -26.65 6.50 -7.16
CA GLU A 254 -25.68 6.70 -8.25
C GLU A 254 -24.97 5.37 -8.55
N SER A 255 -24.61 5.15 -9.81
CA SER A 255 -23.72 4.05 -10.18
C SER A 255 -22.38 4.21 -9.42
N ASN A 256 -21.90 3.12 -8.88
CA ASN A 256 -20.71 3.13 -8.01
C ASN A 256 -19.87 1.85 -8.13
N TYR A 257 -18.69 1.88 -7.59
CA TYR A 257 -17.75 0.76 -7.63
C TYR A 257 -18.28 -0.50 -6.92
N ILE A 258 -18.98 -0.32 -5.81
CA ILE A 258 -19.61 -1.43 -5.07
C ILE A 258 -20.59 -2.16 -5.95
N MET A 259 -21.48 -1.41 -6.62
CA MET A 259 -22.50 -1.96 -7.52
C MET A 259 -21.89 -2.70 -8.72
N ASN A 260 -20.81 -2.15 -9.28
CA ASN A 260 -20.26 -2.62 -10.54
C ASN A 260 -19.20 -3.72 -10.38
N ILE A 261 -18.46 -3.73 -9.27
CA ILE A 261 -17.28 -4.59 -9.07
C ILE A 261 -17.39 -5.43 -7.80
N GLU A 262 -17.49 -4.79 -6.61
CA GLU A 262 -17.35 -5.50 -5.33
C GLU A 262 -18.47 -6.49 -5.08
N TYR A 263 -19.71 -6.02 -5.17
CA TYR A 263 -20.88 -6.86 -4.95
C TYR A 263 -21.01 -8.02 -5.97
N PRO A 264 -20.86 -7.79 -7.30
CA PRO A 264 -20.86 -8.87 -8.28
C PRO A 264 -19.75 -9.90 -8.02
N LEU A 265 -18.57 -9.46 -7.61
CA LEU A 265 -17.46 -10.36 -7.27
C LEU A 265 -17.78 -11.21 -6.04
N ALA A 266 -18.23 -10.59 -4.96
CA ALA A 266 -18.62 -11.30 -3.74
C ALA A 266 -19.72 -12.34 -4.02
N LYS A 267 -20.71 -11.98 -4.83
CA LYS A 267 -21.79 -12.87 -5.26
C LYS A 267 -21.31 -14.05 -6.11
N ASN A 268 -20.41 -13.80 -7.08
CA ASN A 268 -19.81 -14.84 -7.91
C ASN A 268 -18.99 -15.83 -7.07
N LEU A 269 -18.31 -15.33 -6.05
CA LEU A 269 -17.55 -16.14 -5.10
C LEU A 269 -18.44 -16.85 -4.07
N LYS A 270 -19.75 -16.61 -4.09
CA LYS A 270 -20.74 -17.16 -3.15
C LYS A 270 -20.40 -16.81 -1.69
N LYS A 271 -19.86 -15.63 -1.45
CA LYS A 271 -19.61 -15.15 -0.10
C LYS A 271 -20.94 -14.96 0.65
N PRO A 272 -21.00 -15.28 1.95
CA PRO A 272 -22.08 -14.79 2.81
C PRO A 272 -22.17 -13.27 2.70
N LEU A 273 -23.37 -12.77 2.40
CA LEU A 273 -23.63 -11.34 2.23
C LEU A 273 -24.37 -10.84 3.48
N LEU A 274 -23.85 -9.77 4.07
CA LEU A 274 -24.45 -9.11 5.24
C LEU A 274 -24.74 -7.66 4.87
N ASP A 275 -26.00 -7.26 4.87
CA ASP A 275 -26.41 -5.87 4.71
C ASP A 275 -26.64 -5.20 6.07
N ILE A 276 -26.00 -4.06 6.26
CA ILE A 276 -26.08 -3.26 7.48
C ILE A 276 -26.75 -1.94 7.11
N GLU A 277 -28.06 -1.85 7.33
CA GLU A 277 -28.80 -0.62 7.06
C GLU A 277 -28.62 0.36 8.23
N VAL A 278 -27.91 1.45 7.96
CA VAL A 278 -27.62 2.50 8.94
C VAL A 278 -28.50 3.74 8.75
N VAL A 279 -29.06 3.91 7.58
CA VAL A 279 -30.02 4.96 7.24
C VAL A 279 -31.13 4.34 6.39
N GLU A 280 -32.36 4.69 6.70
CA GLU A 280 -33.53 4.19 5.96
C GLU A 280 -33.37 4.39 4.44
N THR A 281 -33.44 3.30 3.71
CA THR A 281 -33.15 3.26 2.27
C THR A 281 -34.33 2.65 1.50
N ASN A 282 -34.51 3.07 0.25
CA ASN A 282 -35.54 2.53 -0.61
C ASN A 282 -35.27 1.05 -0.92
N LEU A 283 -36.00 0.18 -0.26
CA LEU A 283 -35.84 -1.29 -0.32
C LEU A 283 -36.11 -1.87 -1.71
N GLU A 284 -37.02 -1.27 -2.46
CA GLU A 284 -37.36 -1.78 -3.79
C GLU A 284 -36.18 -1.54 -4.74
N LEU A 285 -35.59 -0.35 -4.70
CA LEU A 285 -34.39 -0.05 -5.45
C LEU A 285 -33.19 -0.87 -4.98
N LEU A 286 -33.03 -1.08 -3.68
CA LEU A 286 -31.96 -1.91 -3.14
C LEU A 286 -32.04 -3.34 -3.70
N LYS A 287 -33.22 -3.96 -3.71
CA LYS A 287 -33.41 -5.30 -4.26
C LYS A 287 -33.16 -5.37 -5.77
N ILE A 288 -33.41 -4.30 -6.51
CA ILE A 288 -33.15 -4.23 -7.95
C ILE A 288 -31.65 -4.21 -8.21
N TYR A 289 -30.92 -3.38 -7.49
CA TYR A 289 -29.47 -3.19 -7.71
C TYR A 289 -28.61 -4.28 -7.03
N TYR A 290 -29.08 -4.81 -5.89
CA TYR A 290 -28.35 -5.79 -5.09
C TYR A 290 -29.24 -7.03 -4.78
N PRO A 291 -29.59 -7.81 -5.80
CA PRO A 291 -30.48 -8.97 -5.60
C PRO A 291 -29.79 -10.09 -4.80
N GLY A 292 -30.43 -10.52 -3.72
CA GLY A 292 -29.93 -11.62 -2.85
C GLY A 292 -29.28 -11.13 -1.56
N LEU A 293 -29.43 -9.85 -1.22
CA LEU A 293 -29.17 -9.39 0.14
C LEU A 293 -30.28 -9.86 1.08
N ASP A 294 -29.91 -10.60 2.09
CA ASP A 294 -30.80 -10.96 3.19
C ASP A 294 -30.65 -9.89 4.28
N ARG A 295 -31.71 -9.17 4.50
CA ARG A 295 -31.72 -7.99 5.36
C ARG A 295 -31.49 -8.36 6.82
N THR A 296 -30.35 -7.94 7.39
CA THR A 296 -30.14 -7.93 8.84
C THR A 296 -30.28 -6.49 9.32
N ILE A 297 -31.30 -6.21 10.10
CA ILE A 297 -31.46 -4.91 10.78
C ILE A 297 -30.66 -5.01 12.07
N LEU A 298 -29.64 -4.17 12.22
CA LEU A 298 -28.94 -3.98 13.50
C LEU A 298 -29.63 -2.92 14.33
#